data_ed6df176bacb2af19ca8d055990158d5
#
_entry.id   ed6df176bacb2af19ca8d055990158d5
#
_cell.length_a   1.000
_cell.length_b   1.000
_cell.length_c   1.000
_cell.angle_alpha   90.00
_cell.angle_beta   90.00
_cell.angle_gamma   90.00
#
_symmetry.space_group_name_H-M   'P 1'
#
loop_
_entity.id
_entity.type
_entity.pdbx_description
1 polymer ?
#
loop_
_entity_poly.entity_id
_entity_poly.type
_entity_poly.pdbx_seq_one_letter_code
_entity_poly.pdbx_strand_id
1 'polypeptide(L)'
;RGGGQEPDHGTIEKFEVVDVNKHGNVIVHELKNGIPKEGSTVSCVVDSKRRDGITKNHTSTHILNSSTRSVLGSWVWQHSAFKEEDHARLDITHHSALTNDEITKIEKLANSIVEKNMSVTIDNFDRGTAEQKYGFKIYQGGIVPVKSVRIVSIEDFDIEACGGTHVKKTGEIELIKITR
;
A
#
# COMPACT_ATOMS: atom_id res chain seq x y z
N ARG A 1 -6.08 10.62 -0.66
CA ARG A 1 -4.71 10.16 -0.99
C ARG A 1 -3.89 10.02 0.28
N GLY A 2 -3.11 8.97 0.40
CA GLY A 2 -2.20 8.76 1.52
C GLY A 2 -1.23 7.61 1.25
N GLY A 3 0.05 7.75 1.64
CA GLY A 3 1.08 6.74 1.44
C GLY A 3 1.34 6.37 -0.02
N GLY A 4 1.08 7.28 -0.96
CA GLY A 4 1.22 7.04 -2.39
C GLY A 4 0.13 6.16 -3.01
N GLN A 5 -0.93 5.82 -2.28
CA GLN A 5 -2.09 5.12 -2.84
C GLN A 5 -3.07 6.12 -3.44
N GLU A 6 -3.49 5.90 -4.68
CA GLU A 6 -4.54 6.67 -5.33
C GLU A 6 -5.90 6.46 -4.64
N PRO A 7 -6.80 7.46 -4.69
CA PRO A 7 -8.11 7.36 -4.10
C PRO A 7 -9.02 6.41 -4.88
N ASP A 8 -10.03 5.92 -4.17
CA ASP A 8 -11.11 5.19 -4.83
C ASP A 8 -11.95 6.11 -5.69
N HIS A 9 -12.48 5.55 -6.76
CA HIS A 9 -13.56 6.10 -7.53
C HIS A 9 -14.87 5.35 -7.24
N GLY A 10 -15.98 5.89 -7.71
CA GLY A 10 -17.29 5.30 -7.51
C GLY A 10 -18.40 6.34 -7.56
N THR A 11 -19.48 6.08 -6.83
CA THR A 11 -20.62 6.99 -6.78
C THR A 11 -21.12 7.21 -5.36
N ILE A 12 -21.59 8.41 -5.08
CA ILE A 12 -22.43 8.72 -3.91
C ILE A 12 -23.82 9.10 -4.47
N GLU A 13 -24.80 8.20 -4.23
CA GLU A 13 -26.08 8.24 -4.96
C GLU A 13 -25.84 8.19 -6.48
N LYS A 14 -26.33 9.20 -7.21
CA LYS A 14 -26.15 9.37 -8.65
C LYS A 14 -24.93 10.21 -9.04
N PHE A 15 -24.18 10.70 -8.07
CA PHE A 15 -23.05 11.60 -8.31
C PHE A 15 -21.75 10.82 -8.35
N GLU A 16 -20.97 11.03 -9.41
CA GLU A 16 -19.65 10.42 -9.59
C GLU A 16 -18.63 11.05 -8.63
N VAL A 17 -17.86 10.20 -7.94
CA VAL A 17 -16.71 10.61 -7.12
C VAL A 17 -15.48 10.68 -8.01
N VAL A 18 -14.94 11.89 -8.19
CA VAL A 18 -13.79 12.15 -9.07
C VAL A 18 -12.47 12.27 -8.30
N ASP A 19 -12.52 12.67 -7.04
CA ASP A 19 -11.34 12.69 -6.17
C ASP A 19 -11.74 12.55 -4.69
N VAL A 20 -10.80 12.06 -3.89
CA VAL A 20 -10.98 11.96 -2.43
C VAL A 20 -9.71 12.42 -1.73
N ASN A 21 -9.85 13.46 -0.92
CA ASN A 21 -8.75 14.06 -0.18
C ASN A 21 -9.01 14.03 1.33
N LYS A 22 -7.94 13.89 2.11
CA LYS A 22 -7.98 13.96 3.57
C LYS A 22 -7.40 15.28 4.05
N HIS A 23 -8.21 16.05 4.80
CA HIS A 23 -7.80 17.28 5.47
C HIS A 23 -7.93 17.10 6.98
N GLY A 24 -6.83 16.85 7.65
CA GLY A 24 -6.83 16.48 9.06
C GLY A 24 -7.61 15.16 9.28
N ASN A 25 -8.72 15.23 10.01
CA ASN A 25 -9.61 14.07 10.26
C ASN A 25 -10.84 14.04 9.35
N VAL A 26 -10.96 15.01 8.42
CA VAL A 26 -12.10 15.10 7.50
C VAL A 26 -11.72 14.49 6.16
N ILE A 27 -12.58 13.63 5.62
CA ILE A 27 -12.45 13.08 4.28
C ILE A 27 -13.41 13.86 3.38
N VAL A 28 -12.85 14.52 2.35
CA VAL A 28 -13.58 15.32 1.37
C VAL A 28 -13.67 14.53 0.08
N HIS A 29 -14.90 14.33 -0.41
CA HIS A 29 -15.17 13.71 -1.70
C HIS A 29 -15.53 14.82 -2.70
N GLU A 30 -14.81 14.88 -3.79
CA GLU A 30 -15.16 15.75 -4.93
C GLU A 30 -16.13 15.01 -5.83
N LEU A 31 -17.30 15.61 -6.02
CA LEU A 31 -18.41 15.02 -6.79
C LEU A 31 -18.64 15.78 -8.08
N LYS A 32 -18.91 15.07 -9.17
CA LYS A 32 -19.30 15.62 -10.47
C LYS A 32 -20.83 15.74 -10.57
N ASN A 33 -21.28 16.84 -11.15
CA ASN A 33 -22.69 17.11 -11.48
C ASN A 33 -23.62 17.28 -10.26
N GLY A 34 -23.10 17.68 -9.11
CA GLY A 34 -23.89 18.04 -7.93
C GLY A 34 -23.50 17.32 -6.67
N ILE A 35 -24.25 17.54 -5.61
CA ILE A 35 -24.04 16.95 -4.28
C ILE A 35 -25.36 16.43 -3.70
N PRO A 36 -25.33 15.44 -2.81
CA PRO A 36 -26.49 15.00 -2.05
C PRO A 36 -27.01 16.13 -1.16
N LYS A 37 -28.27 16.01 -0.73
CA LYS A 37 -28.85 16.94 0.23
C LYS A 37 -28.15 16.76 1.59
N GLU A 38 -27.75 17.86 2.19
CA GLU A 38 -27.15 17.86 3.54
C GLU A 38 -28.09 17.17 4.56
N GLY A 39 -27.48 16.35 5.42
CA GLY A 39 -28.20 15.58 6.45
C GLY A 39 -28.96 14.35 5.93
N SER A 40 -28.94 14.05 4.63
CA SER A 40 -29.54 12.84 4.09
C SER A 40 -28.65 11.61 4.28
N THR A 41 -29.29 10.45 4.41
CA THR A 41 -28.60 9.16 4.26
C THR A 41 -28.34 8.91 2.78
N VAL A 42 -27.12 8.48 2.43
CA VAL A 42 -26.70 8.27 1.04
C VAL A 42 -26.14 6.86 0.85
N SER A 43 -26.36 6.30 -0.34
CA SER A 43 -25.73 5.06 -0.78
C SER A 43 -24.40 5.38 -1.45
N CYS A 44 -23.34 4.67 -1.05
CA CYS A 44 -22.01 4.81 -1.65
C CYS A 44 -21.62 3.50 -2.31
N VAL A 45 -21.19 3.57 -3.58
CA VAL A 45 -20.70 2.41 -4.34
C VAL A 45 -19.28 2.70 -4.79
N VAL A 46 -18.36 1.83 -4.40
CA VAL A 46 -16.95 1.91 -4.81
C VAL A 46 -16.74 1.13 -6.10
N ASP A 47 -15.95 1.65 -7.03
CA ASP A 47 -15.44 0.89 -8.16
C ASP A 47 -14.55 -0.25 -7.65
N SER A 48 -15.14 -1.44 -7.60
CA SER A 48 -14.50 -2.62 -7.02
C SER A 48 -13.31 -3.10 -7.85
N LYS A 49 -13.36 -2.95 -9.18
CA LYS A 49 -12.26 -3.35 -10.07
C LYS A 49 -11.03 -2.48 -9.82
N ARG A 50 -11.22 -1.16 -9.81
CA ARG A 50 -10.16 -0.21 -9.48
C ARG A 50 -9.60 -0.44 -8.07
N ARG A 51 -10.47 -0.62 -7.08
CA ARG A 51 -10.08 -0.92 -5.70
C ARG A 51 -9.23 -2.19 -5.62
N ASP A 52 -9.61 -3.26 -6.32
CA ASP A 52 -8.88 -4.53 -6.34
C ASP A 52 -7.47 -4.35 -6.94
N GLY A 53 -7.35 -3.70 -8.11
CA GLY A 53 -6.07 -3.40 -8.72
C GLY A 53 -5.13 -2.61 -7.80
N ILE A 54 -5.63 -1.51 -7.22
CA ILE A 54 -4.86 -0.70 -6.26
C ILE A 54 -4.43 -1.54 -5.04
N THR A 55 -5.31 -2.39 -4.52
CA THR A 55 -5.04 -3.25 -3.36
C THR A 55 -3.95 -4.28 -3.65
N LYS A 56 -4.00 -4.94 -4.81
CA LYS A 56 -2.97 -5.87 -5.29
C LYS A 56 -1.63 -5.14 -5.46
N ASN A 57 -1.64 -4.00 -6.13
CA ASN A 57 -0.44 -3.18 -6.35
C ASN A 57 0.17 -2.64 -5.05
N HIS A 58 -0.66 -2.33 -4.04
CA HIS A 58 -0.15 -1.91 -2.74
C HIS A 58 0.57 -3.04 -2.02
N THR A 59 -0.04 -4.22 -1.97
CA THR A 59 0.61 -5.39 -1.35
C THR A 59 1.86 -5.83 -2.12
N SER A 60 1.84 -5.75 -3.45
CA SER A 60 3.02 -5.99 -4.30
C SER A 60 4.18 -5.05 -3.95
N THR A 61 3.86 -3.78 -3.63
CA THR A 61 4.89 -2.81 -3.21
C THR A 61 5.57 -3.23 -1.90
N HIS A 62 4.82 -3.74 -0.91
CA HIS A 62 5.37 -4.28 0.34
C HIS A 62 6.26 -5.50 0.08
N ILE A 63 5.79 -6.44 -0.76
CA ILE A 63 6.58 -7.61 -1.14
C ILE A 63 7.86 -7.19 -1.85
N LEU A 64 7.80 -6.25 -2.80
CA LEU A 64 8.97 -5.75 -3.51
C LEU A 64 9.94 -5.03 -2.57
N ASN A 65 9.46 -4.22 -1.62
CA ASN A 65 10.31 -3.53 -0.66
C ASN A 65 11.11 -4.51 0.21
N SER A 66 10.46 -5.53 0.77
CA SER A 66 11.16 -6.57 1.54
C SER A 66 12.04 -7.47 0.66
N SER A 67 11.65 -7.75 -0.59
CA SER A 67 12.48 -8.47 -1.55
C SER A 67 13.75 -7.69 -1.92
N THR A 68 13.64 -6.38 -2.18
CA THR A 68 14.82 -5.54 -2.46
C THR A 68 15.77 -5.49 -1.27
N ARG A 69 15.22 -5.33 -0.07
CA ARG A 69 16.02 -5.35 1.16
C ARG A 69 16.72 -6.69 1.38
N SER A 70 16.07 -7.80 1.06
CA SER A 70 16.64 -9.14 1.18
C SER A 70 17.75 -9.40 0.16
N VAL A 71 17.65 -8.88 -1.05
CA VAL A 71 18.61 -9.09 -2.14
C VAL A 71 19.79 -8.12 -2.08
N LEU A 72 19.50 -6.83 -1.81
CA LEU A 72 20.48 -5.76 -1.88
C LEU A 72 21.14 -5.42 -0.54
N GLY A 73 20.44 -5.73 0.58
CA GLY A 73 20.94 -5.48 1.93
C GLY A 73 20.02 -4.61 2.77
N SER A 74 20.23 -4.68 4.09
CA SER A 74 19.36 -4.03 5.10
C SER A 74 19.39 -2.50 5.08
N TRP A 75 20.30 -1.89 4.35
CA TRP A 75 20.38 -0.42 4.15
C TRP A 75 19.40 0.11 3.11
N VAL A 76 18.72 -0.76 2.37
CA VAL A 76 17.71 -0.36 1.38
C VAL A 76 16.43 0.04 2.10
N TRP A 77 15.94 1.23 1.80
CA TRP A 77 14.71 1.78 2.32
C TRP A 77 13.82 2.29 1.20
N GLN A 78 12.52 2.18 1.39
CA GLN A 78 11.57 2.88 0.53
C GLN A 78 11.79 4.40 0.68
N HIS A 79 12.07 5.08 -0.42
CA HIS A 79 12.12 6.53 -0.48
C HIS A 79 10.74 7.12 -0.77
N SER A 80 10.07 6.58 -1.79
CA SER A 80 8.68 6.89 -2.11
C SER A 80 8.00 5.69 -2.77
N ALA A 81 6.69 5.75 -2.89
CA ALA A 81 5.93 4.76 -3.64
C ALA A 81 4.64 5.35 -4.18
N PHE A 82 4.15 4.79 -5.28
CA PHE A 82 2.92 5.19 -5.93
C PHE A 82 2.16 3.93 -6.38
N LYS A 83 0.83 3.89 -6.18
CA LYS A 83 0.00 2.73 -6.47
C LYS A 83 -1.27 3.17 -7.19
N GLU A 84 -1.44 2.70 -8.41
CA GLU A 84 -2.63 2.84 -9.25
C GLU A 84 -3.31 1.49 -9.49
N GLU A 85 -4.33 1.51 -10.34
CA GLU A 85 -5.10 0.31 -10.69
C GLU A 85 -4.26 -0.72 -11.44
N ASP A 86 -3.44 -0.26 -12.40
CA ASP A 86 -2.72 -1.11 -13.37
C ASP A 86 -1.22 -1.25 -13.08
N HIS A 87 -0.65 -0.39 -12.23
CA HIS A 87 0.77 -0.46 -11.87
C HIS A 87 1.09 0.15 -10.51
N ALA A 88 2.29 -0.13 -10.05
CA ALA A 88 2.89 0.55 -8.90
C ALA A 88 4.33 0.98 -9.20
N ARG A 89 4.78 2.03 -8.53
CA ARG A 89 6.19 2.45 -8.51
C ARG A 89 6.71 2.40 -7.08
N LEU A 90 7.88 1.81 -6.92
CA LEU A 90 8.64 1.81 -5.68
C LEU A 90 10.00 2.46 -5.93
N ASP A 91 10.26 3.57 -5.26
CA ASP A 91 11.57 4.20 -5.27
C ASP A 91 12.32 3.80 -4.00
N ILE A 92 13.55 3.33 -4.15
CA ILE A 92 14.38 2.84 -3.06
C ILE A 92 15.65 3.66 -2.91
N THR A 93 16.19 3.73 -1.68
CA THR A 93 17.54 4.25 -1.46
C THR A 93 18.55 3.18 -1.84
N HIS A 94 19.39 3.48 -2.84
CA HIS A 94 20.49 2.61 -3.24
C HIS A 94 21.61 3.45 -3.84
N HIS A 95 22.85 2.97 -3.77
CA HIS A 95 24.05 3.73 -4.17
C HIS A 95 24.29 3.72 -5.67
N SER A 96 23.64 2.84 -6.42
CA SER A 96 23.80 2.69 -7.87
C SER A 96 22.51 2.22 -8.54
N ALA A 97 22.43 2.32 -9.86
CA ALA A 97 21.35 1.69 -10.62
C ALA A 97 21.38 0.17 -10.45
N LEU A 98 20.22 -0.43 -10.37
CA LEU A 98 20.10 -1.89 -10.26
C LEU A 98 20.57 -2.56 -11.55
N THR A 99 21.32 -3.64 -11.39
CA THR A 99 21.69 -4.51 -12.51
C THR A 99 20.52 -5.43 -12.90
N ASN A 100 20.55 -5.96 -14.12
CA ASN A 100 19.54 -6.92 -14.57
C ASN A 100 19.49 -8.19 -13.70
N ASP A 101 20.64 -8.62 -13.16
CA ASP A 101 20.73 -9.78 -12.26
C ASP A 101 20.03 -9.49 -10.92
N GLU A 102 20.24 -8.32 -10.34
CA GLU A 102 19.56 -7.89 -9.11
C GLU A 102 18.05 -7.79 -9.32
N ILE A 103 17.61 -7.15 -10.40
CA ILE A 103 16.18 -7.07 -10.77
C ILE A 103 15.58 -8.46 -10.90
N THR A 104 16.26 -9.38 -11.59
CA THR A 104 15.80 -10.76 -11.76
C THR A 104 15.68 -11.49 -10.42
N LYS A 105 16.65 -11.32 -9.52
CA LYS A 105 16.63 -11.92 -8.18
C LYS A 105 15.49 -11.37 -7.33
N ILE A 106 15.27 -10.05 -7.36
CA ILE A 106 14.18 -9.38 -6.64
C ILE A 106 12.83 -9.88 -7.16
N GLU A 107 12.61 -9.89 -8.47
CA GLU A 107 11.38 -10.38 -9.10
C GLU A 107 11.11 -11.84 -8.77
N LYS A 108 12.12 -12.69 -8.84
CA LYS A 108 12.02 -14.12 -8.50
C LYS A 108 11.65 -14.31 -7.03
N LEU A 109 12.28 -13.58 -6.11
CA LEU A 109 11.94 -13.66 -4.69
C LEU A 109 10.52 -13.16 -4.44
N ALA A 110 10.14 -12.02 -5.02
CA ALA A 110 8.78 -11.47 -4.88
C ALA A 110 7.71 -12.48 -5.34
N ASN A 111 7.90 -13.11 -6.50
CA ASN A 111 6.96 -14.10 -7.00
C ASN A 111 6.94 -15.39 -6.15
N SER A 112 8.06 -15.78 -5.55
CA SER A 112 8.05 -16.91 -4.61
C SER A 112 7.18 -16.65 -3.37
N ILE A 113 7.05 -15.39 -2.94
CA ILE A 113 6.15 -14.99 -1.84
C ILE A 113 4.68 -15.02 -2.29
N VAL A 114 4.41 -14.60 -3.53
CA VAL A 114 3.07 -14.74 -4.13
C VAL A 114 2.66 -16.21 -4.21
N GLU A 115 3.52 -17.08 -4.72
CA GLU A 115 3.27 -18.53 -4.84
C GLU A 115 3.05 -19.23 -3.50
N LYS A 116 3.73 -18.80 -2.43
CA LYS A 116 3.54 -19.33 -1.06
C LYS A 116 2.17 -19.00 -0.48
N ASN A 117 1.43 -18.07 -1.07
CA ASN A 117 0.09 -17.66 -0.65
C ASN A 117 -0.01 -17.33 0.85
N MET A 118 0.94 -16.52 1.33
CA MET A 118 1.11 -16.17 2.74
C MET A 118 -0.02 -15.26 3.23
N SER A 119 -0.35 -15.35 4.52
CA SER A 119 -1.36 -14.50 5.15
C SER A 119 -0.89 -13.05 5.29
N VAL A 120 -1.79 -12.11 4.99
CA VAL A 120 -1.59 -10.68 5.22
C VAL A 120 -2.52 -10.25 6.35
N THR A 121 -1.94 -9.84 7.47
CA THR A 121 -2.69 -9.41 8.66
C THR A 121 -2.58 -7.91 8.88
N ILE A 122 -3.61 -7.35 9.52
CA ILE A 122 -3.71 -5.93 9.80
C ILE A 122 -4.10 -5.75 11.26
N ASP A 123 -3.20 -5.15 12.03
CA ASP A 123 -3.39 -4.92 13.46
C ASP A 123 -3.16 -3.45 13.82
N ASN A 124 -3.86 -2.97 14.85
CA ASN A 124 -3.65 -1.65 15.39
C ASN A 124 -2.94 -1.75 16.75
N PHE A 125 -1.86 -1.02 16.90
CA PHE A 125 -1.07 -0.96 18.12
C PHE A 125 -0.99 0.47 18.64
N ASP A 126 -0.87 0.63 19.96
CA ASP A 126 -0.26 1.83 20.51
C ASP A 126 1.14 2.00 19.92
N ARG A 127 1.52 3.24 19.59
CA ARG A 127 2.79 3.52 18.93
C ARG A 127 4.00 2.98 19.70
N GLY A 128 4.04 3.22 21.01
CA GLY A 128 5.16 2.77 21.85
C GLY A 128 5.27 1.25 21.84
N THR A 129 4.13 0.55 21.91
CA THR A 129 4.05 -0.91 21.82
C THR A 129 4.55 -1.43 20.46
N ALA A 130 4.15 -0.79 19.36
CA ALA A 130 4.60 -1.15 18.02
C ALA A 130 6.13 -0.98 17.87
N GLU A 131 6.65 0.17 18.30
CA GLU A 131 8.08 0.48 18.24
C GLU A 131 8.92 -0.45 19.14
N GLN A 132 8.43 -0.79 20.32
CA GLN A 132 9.10 -1.75 21.20
C GLN A 132 9.13 -3.15 20.60
N LYS A 133 8.04 -3.59 19.98
CA LYS A 133 7.90 -4.95 19.42
C LYS A 133 8.65 -5.13 18.11
N TYR A 134 8.58 -4.14 17.22
CA TYR A 134 9.04 -4.28 15.84
C TYR A 134 10.22 -3.36 15.49
N GLY A 135 10.55 -2.40 16.35
CA GLY A 135 11.56 -1.38 16.08
C GLY A 135 11.10 -0.33 15.07
N PHE A 136 11.98 0.62 14.75
CA PHE A 136 11.67 1.72 13.83
C PHE A 136 11.64 1.31 12.36
N LYS A 137 12.05 0.09 12.04
CA LYS A 137 12.03 -0.46 10.67
C LYS A 137 10.62 -0.59 10.07
N ILE A 138 9.58 -0.47 10.89
CA ILE A 138 8.18 -0.46 10.43
C ILE A 138 7.82 0.80 9.64
N TYR A 139 8.58 1.88 9.79
CA TYR A 139 8.29 3.15 9.12
C TYR A 139 8.96 3.20 7.76
N GLN A 140 8.15 3.42 6.72
CA GLN A 140 8.60 3.58 5.34
C GLN A 140 8.38 5.05 4.93
N GLY A 141 9.47 5.75 4.59
CA GLY A 141 9.39 7.15 4.16
C GLY A 141 9.19 8.18 5.29
N GLY A 142 9.40 7.80 6.55
CA GLY A 142 9.35 8.69 7.71
C GLY A 142 8.32 8.33 8.78
N ILE A 143 8.52 8.89 9.96
CA ILE A 143 7.66 8.63 11.13
C ILE A 143 6.39 9.46 11.04
N VAL A 144 5.23 8.82 11.15
CA VAL A 144 3.93 9.49 11.25
C VAL A 144 3.65 9.84 12.73
N PRO A 145 3.39 11.10 13.08
CA PRO A 145 3.16 11.52 14.47
C PRO A 145 1.72 11.18 14.92
N VAL A 146 1.43 9.89 15.08
CA VAL A 146 0.12 9.38 15.52
C VAL A 146 0.26 8.58 16.81
N LYS A 147 -0.80 8.52 17.62
CA LYS A 147 -0.83 7.74 18.87
C LYS A 147 -1.00 6.25 18.63
N SER A 148 -1.75 5.88 17.58
CA SER A 148 -1.99 4.50 17.18
C SER A 148 -1.46 4.26 15.78
N VAL A 149 -0.75 3.16 15.60
CA VAL A 149 -0.13 2.76 14.33
C VAL A 149 -0.82 1.51 13.82
N ARG A 150 -1.28 1.56 12.56
CA ARG A 150 -1.81 0.40 11.87
C ARG A 150 -0.65 -0.34 11.22
N ILE A 151 -0.43 -1.58 11.63
CA ILE A 151 0.63 -2.46 11.15
C ILE A 151 0.03 -3.46 10.15
N VAL A 152 0.66 -3.55 9.00
CA VAL A 152 0.41 -4.59 8.00
C VAL A 152 1.57 -5.56 8.04
N SER A 153 1.27 -6.85 8.19
CA SER A 153 2.28 -7.91 8.26
C SER A 153 2.01 -8.97 7.21
N ILE A 154 3.03 -9.32 6.45
CA ILE A 154 3.07 -10.53 5.62
C ILE A 154 3.90 -11.54 6.41
N GLU A 155 3.29 -12.65 6.78
CA GLU A 155 3.82 -13.65 7.70
C GLU A 155 5.32 -13.93 7.48
N ASP A 156 6.14 -13.69 8.53
CA ASP A 156 7.59 -13.89 8.54
C ASP A 156 8.39 -13.23 7.39
N PHE A 157 7.76 -12.33 6.63
CA PHE A 157 8.41 -11.73 5.47
C PHE A 157 8.48 -10.20 5.53
N ASP A 158 7.37 -9.51 5.83
CA ASP A 158 7.30 -8.05 5.87
C ASP A 158 6.45 -7.54 7.02
N ILE A 159 6.85 -6.41 7.61
CA ILE A 159 6.08 -5.71 8.67
C ILE A 159 6.24 -4.22 8.46
N GLU A 160 5.15 -3.53 8.13
CA GLU A 160 5.16 -2.09 7.85
C GLU A 160 4.00 -1.34 8.51
N ALA A 161 4.27 -0.12 8.96
CA ALA A 161 3.24 0.84 9.35
C ALA A 161 2.58 1.40 8.09
N CYS A 162 1.38 0.94 7.79
CA CYS A 162 0.69 1.29 6.55
C CYS A 162 -0.81 1.52 6.73
N GLY A 163 -1.32 2.60 6.15
CA GLY A 163 -2.74 2.97 6.16
C GLY A 163 -3.54 2.50 4.94
N GLY A 164 -2.90 1.86 3.96
CA GLY A 164 -3.54 1.50 2.69
C GLY A 164 -4.35 0.21 2.71
N THR A 165 -4.86 -0.15 1.54
CA THR A 165 -5.64 -1.39 1.34
C THR A 165 -4.72 -2.53 0.93
N HIS A 166 -4.96 -3.73 1.47
CA HIS A 166 -4.15 -4.91 1.20
C HIS A 166 -5.02 -6.14 0.95
N VAL A 167 -4.50 -7.07 0.14
CA VAL A 167 -5.08 -8.40 -0.05
C VAL A 167 -5.03 -9.19 1.26
N LYS A 168 -5.83 -10.22 1.39
CA LYS A 168 -5.81 -11.10 2.57
C LYS A 168 -4.71 -12.15 2.51
N LYS A 169 -4.33 -12.53 1.29
CA LYS A 169 -3.27 -13.51 1.00
C LYS A 169 -2.45 -13.07 -0.20
N THR A 170 -1.15 -13.32 -0.16
CA THR A 170 -0.24 -12.90 -1.24
C THR A 170 -0.55 -13.53 -2.60
N GLY A 171 -1.14 -14.73 -2.62
CA GLY A 171 -1.56 -15.41 -3.86
C GLY A 171 -2.64 -14.68 -4.65
N GLU A 172 -3.42 -13.79 -4.03
CA GLU A 172 -4.42 -12.96 -4.73
C GLU A 172 -3.79 -11.98 -5.74
N ILE A 173 -2.49 -11.72 -5.63
CA ILE A 173 -1.73 -10.85 -6.55
C ILE A 173 -1.51 -11.52 -7.91
N GLU A 174 -1.40 -12.86 -7.92
CA GLU A 174 -1.15 -13.71 -9.08
C GLU A 174 0.29 -13.63 -9.60
N LEU A 175 0.78 -12.47 -10.03
CA LEU A 175 2.12 -12.28 -10.58
C LEU A 175 2.62 -10.85 -10.34
N ILE A 176 3.90 -10.72 -10.03
CA ILE A 176 4.61 -9.45 -10.00
C ILE A 176 5.61 -9.40 -11.14
N LYS A 177 5.51 -8.38 -12.00
CA LYS A 177 6.48 -8.13 -13.07
C LYS A 177 7.15 -6.78 -12.86
N ILE A 178 8.47 -6.79 -12.76
CA ILE A 178 9.27 -5.56 -12.71
C ILE A 178 9.56 -5.14 -14.16
N THR A 179 9.13 -3.95 -14.54
CA THR A 179 9.32 -3.43 -15.90
C THR A 179 10.51 -2.49 -16.01
N ARG A 180 10.81 -1.74 -14.95
CA ARG A 180 12.04 -0.92 -14.80
C ARG A 180 12.12 -0.32 -13.40
#